data_489d27463eb4b6b1cddeb6f65f9fd8df
#
_entry.id   489d27463eb4b6b1cddeb6f65f9fd8df
#
_cell.length_a   1.000
_cell.length_b   1.000
_cell.length_c   1.000
_cell.angle_alpha   90.00
_cell.angle_beta   90.00
_cell.angle_gamma   90.00
#
_symmetry.space_group_name_H-M   'P 1'
#
loop_
_entity.id
_entity.type
_entity.pdbx_description
1 polymer ?
#
loop_
_entity_poly.entity_id
_entity_poly.type
_entity_poly.pdbx_seq_one_letter_code
_entity_poly.pdbx_strand_id
1 'polypeptide(L)'
;DATGRGSSIRLPLDDVALATAANLGFLTEAMVTGAHRPRLGNAVFGQYGQDFTSSDGVGFMVVALTPRHFSDLTELTGTTKAVAAVAEALGADFNDEGQRYQHRDVLNGLFGAWFRSHTAEAVAAALDSSSVLWERYQSFAEVAASPRVRANPLFAPLDQPRIGTYPAPGLPMSVDGMHTAATAAPALGQDNDTLPAEWLGR
;
A
#
# COMPACT_ATOMS: atom_id res chain seq x y z
N ASP A 1 15.55 13.96 31.44
CA ASP A 1 16.81 13.56 32.04
C ASP A 1 16.66 13.28 33.57
N ALA A 2 16.07 12.11 33.92
CA ALA A 2 15.79 11.79 35.33
C ALA A 2 17.04 11.30 36.09
N THR A 3 18.16 11.01 35.44
CA THR A 3 19.33 10.39 36.08
C THR A 3 20.63 11.20 35.98
N GLY A 4 20.69 12.22 35.12
CA GLY A 4 21.91 12.95 34.79
C GLY A 4 23.00 12.09 34.08
N ARG A 5 22.66 10.87 33.65
CA ARG A 5 23.59 9.97 32.96
C ARG A 5 23.21 9.84 31.52
N GLY A 6 24.17 10.01 30.61
CA GLY A 6 24.01 9.69 29.20
C GLY A 6 23.93 8.19 28.95
N SER A 7 23.43 7.82 27.76
CA SER A 7 23.34 6.43 27.30
C SER A 7 24.07 6.26 25.97
N SER A 8 24.67 5.09 25.76
CA SER A 8 25.18 4.70 24.47
C SER A 8 24.08 3.91 23.72
N ILE A 9 23.65 4.42 22.58
CA ILE A 9 22.64 3.77 21.73
C ILE A 9 23.36 3.11 20.55
N ARG A 10 23.11 1.82 20.35
CA ARG A 10 23.56 1.08 19.17
C ARG A 10 22.34 0.64 18.36
N LEU A 11 22.37 0.89 17.07
CA LEU A 11 21.31 0.53 16.13
C LEU A 11 21.94 -0.13 14.89
N PRO A 12 22.31 -1.43 14.98
CA PRO A 12 22.84 -2.15 13.84
C PRO A 12 21.79 -2.29 12.72
N LEU A 13 22.22 -2.23 11.47
CA LEU A 13 21.31 -2.33 10.31
C LEU A 13 20.66 -3.70 10.19
N ASP A 14 21.37 -4.76 10.54
CA ASP A 14 20.84 -6.13 10.56
C ASP A 14 19.78 -6.32 11.62
N ASP A 15 19.92 -5.76 12.83
CA ASP A 15 18.88 -5.77 13.85
C ASP A 15 17.61 -5.05 13.38
N VAL A 16 17.74 -3.91 12.68
CA VAL A 16 16.59 -3.21 12.10
C VAL A 16 15.90 -4.06 11.03
N ALA A 17 16.66 -4.70 10.15
CA ALA A 17 16.12 -5.57 9.12
C ALA A 17 15.39 -6.78 9.72
N LEU A 18 16.00 -7.44 10.71
CA LEU A 18 15.39 -8.58 11.41
C LEU A 18 14.13 -8.17 12.18
N ALA A 19 14.18 -7.06 12.91
CA ALA A 19 13.02 -6.53 13.64
C ALA A 19 11.87 -6.17 12.69
N THR A 20 12.17 -5.58 11.54
CA THR A 20 11.18 -5.26 10.52
C THR A 20 10.52 -6.53 9.97
N ALA A 21 11.32 -7.53 9.58
CA ALA A 21 10.81 -8.81 9.08
C ALA A 21 9.99 -9.56 10.15
N ALA A 22 10.38 -9.48 11.42
CA ALA A 22 9.64 -10.07 12.53
C ALA A 22 8.32 -9.34 12.78
N ASN A 23 8.32 -8.01 12.80
CA ASN A 23 7.10 -7.20 13.00
C ASN A 23 6.09 -7.38 11.86
N LEU A 24 6.55 -7.67 10.65
CA LEU A 24 5.69 -8.05 9.51
C LEU A 24 5.20 -9.51 9.58
N GLY A 25 5.61 -10.27 10.59
CA GLY A 25 5.20 -11.65 10.80
C GLY A 25 5.99 -12.70 10.00
N PHE A 26 6.89 -12.31 9.11
CA PHE A 26 7.60 -13.24 8.21
C PHE A 26 8.49 -14.24 8.95
N LEU A 27 9.22 -13.80 9.98
CA LEU A 27 10.06 -14.69 10.77
C LEU A 27 9.22 -15.63 11.63
N THR A 28 8.17 -15.11 12.26
CA THR A 28 7.27 -15.93 13.11
C THR A 28 6.54 -16.99 12.27
N GLU A 29 6.06 -16.63 11.09
CA GLU A 29 5.42 -17.58 10.17
C GLU A 29 6.40 -18.72 9.81
N ALA A 30 7.62 -18.40 9.41
CA ALA A 30 8.63 -19.39 9.07
C ALA A 30 9.01 -20.29 10.26
N MET A 31 9.09 -19.74 11.47
CA MET A 31 9.38 -20.49 12.69
C MET A 31 8.25 -21.46 13.08
N VAL A 32 6.99 -21.04 12.89
CA VAL A 32 5.81 -21.85 13.27
C VAL A 32 5.50 -22.90 12.22
N THR A 33 5.58 -22.55 10.93
CA THR A 33 5.19 -23.46 9.85
C THR A 33 6.34 -24.33 9.34
N GLY A 34 7.59 -23.91 9.54
CA GLY A 34 8.75 -24.55 8.94
C GLY A 34 8.83 -24.39 7.40
N ALA A 35 7.96 -23.57 6.82
CA ALA A 35 7.80 -23.43 5.38
C ALA A 35 8.33 -22.06 4.89
N HIS A 36 8.72 -22.03 3.62
CA HIS A 36 9.07 -20.79 2.94
C HIS A 36 7.82 -20.17 2.33
N ARG A 37 7.58 -18.89 2.61
CA ARG A 37 6.53 -18.14 1.90
C ARG A 37 6.89 -18.05 0.42
N PRO A 38 6.02 -18.44 -0.52
CA PRO A 38 6.28 -18.32 -1.94
C PRO A 38 6.33 -16.84 -2.37
N ARG A 39 6.90 -16.59 -3.54
CA ARG A 39 6.83 -15.27 -4.16
C ARG A 39 5.38 -15.00 -4.58
N LEU A 40 4.77 -13.95 -4.04
CA LEU A 40 3.36 -13.64 -4.25
C LEU A 40 3.10 -12.57 -5.32
N GLY A 41 4.14 -11.84 -5.75
CA GLY A 41 3.91 -10.65 -6.58
C GLY A 41 3.07 -9.63 -5.83
N ASN A 42 2.00 -9.15 -6.46
CA ASN A 42 1.06 -8.19 -5.88
C ASN A 42 -0.18 -8.87 -5.24
N ALA A 43 -0.21 -10.20 -5.12
CA ALA A 43 -1.32 -10.88 -4.49
C ALA A 43 -1.44 -10.50 -3.00
N VAL A 44 -2.65 -10.28 -2.52
CA VAL A 44 -2.93 -10.04 -1.10
C VAL A 44 -2.85 -11.37 -0.34
N PHE A 45 -1.98 -11.42 0.69
CA PHE A 45 -1.79 -12.61 1.47
C PHE A 45 -3.03 -12.98 2.29
N GLY A 46 -3.45 -14.24 2.21
CA GLY A 46 -4.57 -14.79 2.98
C GLY A 46 -5.96 -14.37 2.49
N GLN A 47 -6.05 -13.58 1.44
CA GLN A 47 -7.28 -13.02 0.90
C GLN A 47 -7.28 -13.09 -0.64
N TYR A 48 -8.38 -12.71 -1.29
CA TYR A 48 -8.36 -12.50 -2.73
C TYR A 48 -8.08 -11.03 -3.05
N GLY A 49 -6.93 -10.80 -3.66
CA GLY A 49 -6.55 -9.50 -4.21
C GLY A 49 -5.42 -9.68 -5.19
N GLN A 50 -5.54 -9.06 -6.37
CA GLN A 50 -4.61 -9.21 -7.47
C GLN A 50 -4.65 -7.97 -8.35
N ASP A 51 -3.55 -7.71 -9.03
CA ASP A 51 -3.49 -6.70 -10.08
C ASP A 51 -3.92 -7.27 -11.44
N PHE A 52 -4.65 -6.45 -12.19
CA PHE A 52 -5.09 -6.74 -13.54
C PHE A 52 -4.74 -5.58 -14.47
N THR A 53 -4.61 -5.88 -15.76
CA THR A 53 -4.32 -4.87 -16.77
C THR A 53 -5.46 -4.81 -17.79
N SER A 54 -5.94 -3.60 -18.06
CA SER A 54 -6.96 -3.30 -19.07
C SER A 54 -6.42 -3.46 -20.48
N SER A 55 -7.31 -3.44 -21.48
CA SER A 55 -6.95 -3.57 -22.91
C SER A 55 -6.03 -2.45 -23.41
N ASP A 56 -6.07 -1.29 -22.80
CA ASP A 56 -5.25 -0.12 -23.08
C ASP A 56 -4.02 0.03 -22.15
N GLY A 57 -3.69 -1.04 -21.40
CA GLY A 57 -2.43 -1.15 -20.67
C GLY A 57 -2.42 -0.52 -19.27
N VAL A 58 -3.56 -0.11 -18.75
CA VAL A 58 -3.64 0.47 -17.40
C VAL A 58 -3.80 -0.62 -16.35
N GLY A 59 -2.99 -0.55 -15.30
CA GLY A 59 -3.04 -1.48 -14.17
C GLY A 59 -4.08 -1.09 -13.12
N PHE A 60 -4.73 -2.09 -12.55
CA PHE A 60 -5.72 -1.97 -11.47
C PHE A 60 -5.38 -2.97 -10.37
N MET A 61 -5.28 -2.51 -9.14
CA MET A 61 -5.33 -3.39 -7.98
C MET A 61 -6.79 -3.63 -7.61
N VAL A 62 -7.18 -4.89 -7.49
CA VAL A 62 -8.56 -5.32 -7.22
C VAL A 62 -8.54 -6.25 -6.01
N VAL A 63 -9.37 -5.96 -5.00
CA VAL A 63 -9.37 -6.70 -3.74
C VAL A 63 -10.80 -7.07 -3.34
N ALA A 64 -11.03 -8.36 -3.09
CA ALA A 64 -12.32 -8.90 -2.66
C ALA A 64 -12.19 -9.56 -1.28
N LEU A 65 -12.28 -8.75 -0.21
CA LEU A 65 -12.10 -9.19 1.17
C LEU A 65 -13.30 -10.03 1.67
N THR A 66 -14.51 -9.59 1.37
CA THR A 66 -15.75 -10.22 1.87
C THR A 66 -16.38 -11.11 0.81
N PRO A 67 -17.28 -12.05 1.20
CA PRO A 67 -18.07 -12.82 0.24
C PRO A 67 -18.87 -11.94 -0.72
N ARG A 68 -19.38 -10.78 -0.26
CA ARG A 68 -20.08 -9.83 -1.10
C ARG A 68 -19.17 -9.23 -2.17
N HIS A 69 -17.97 -8.78 -1.80
CA HIS A 69 -17.00 -8.24 -2.77
C HIS A 69 -16.65 -9.30 -3.82
N PHE A 70 -16.54 -10.56 -3.41
CA PHE A 70 -16.23 -11.66 -4.32
C PHE A 70 -17.40 -12.00 -5.25
N SER A 71 -18.64 -12.01 -4.73
CA SER A 71 -19.86 -12.16 -5.56
C SER A 71 -19.94 -11.06 -6.62
N ASP A 72 -19.81 -9.80 -6.19
CA ASP A 72 -19.85 -8.65 -7.09
C ASP A 72 -18.76 -8.76 -8.19
N LEU A 73 -17.54 -9.21 -7.82
CA LEU A 73 -16.47 -9.40 -8.80
C LEU A 73 -16.82 -10.49 -9.83
N THR A 74 -17.41 -11.61 -9.39
CA THR A 74 -17.83 -12.69 -10.31
C THR A 74 -18.96 -12.26 -11.23
N GLU A 75 -19.91 -11.46 -10.71
CA GLU A 75 -21.03 -10.91 -11.48
C GLU A 75 -20.55 -9.89 -12.52
N LEU A 76 -19.73 -8.93 -12.09
CA LEU A 76 -19.15 -7.89 -12.93
C LEU A 76 -18.35 -8.48 -14.10
N THR A 77 -17.57 -9.52 -13.83
CA THR A 77 -16.76 -10.20 -14.87
C THR A 77 -17.52 -11.25 -15.67
N GLY A 78 -18.79 -11.51 -15.31
CA GLY A 78 -19.62 -12.54 -15.96
C GLY A 78 -19.13 -13.98 -15.72
N THR A 79 -18.33 -14.19 -14.66
CA THR A 79 -17.68 -15.48 -14.40
C THR A 79 -18.35 -16.33 -13.33
N THR A 80 -19.49 -15.92 -12.78
CA THR A 80 -20.19 -16.59 -11.65
C THR A 80 -20.35 -18.10 -11.88
N LYS A 81 -20.80 -18.51 -13.08
CA LYS A 81 -20.98 -19.94 -13.40
C LYS A 81 -19.65 -20.69 -13.51
N ALA A 82 -18.64 -20.04 -14.10
CA ALA A 82 -17.31 -20.65 -14.24
C ALA A 82 -16.64 -20.82 -12.86
N VAL A 83 -16.75 -19.82 -12.00
CA VAL A 83 -16.26 -19.88 -10.61
C VAL A 83 -16.95 -21.00 -9.82
N ALA A 84 -18.27 -21.14 -9.96
CA ALA A 84 -19.00 -22.22 -9.30
C ALA A 84 -18.57 -23.62 -9.79
N ALA A 85 -18.37 -23.80 -11.10
CA ALA A 85 -17.87 -25.06 -11.65
C ALA A 85 -16.45 -25.38 -11.20
N VAL A 86 -15.59 -24.38 -11.08
CA VAL A 86 -14.22 -24.54 -10.52
C VAL A 86 -14.28 -24.90 -9.03
N ALA A 87 -15.15 -24.26 -8.25
CA ALA A 87 -15.35 -24.58 -6.84
C ALA A 87 -15.75 -26.06 -6.66
N GLU A 88 -16.72 -26.53 -7.45
CA GLU A 88 -17.17 -27.94 -7.43
C GLU A 88 -16.03 -28.89 -7.81
N ALA A 89 -15.30 -28.61 -8.90
CA ALA A 89 -14.21 -29.46 -9.38
C ALA A 89 -13.05 -29.57 -8.40
N LEU A 90 -12.78 -28.51 -7.63
CA LEU A 90 -11.71 -28.46 -6.61
C LEU A 90 -12.18 -28.90 -5.22
N GLY A 91 -13.48 -29.07 -5.01
CA GLY A 91 -14.06 -29.27 -3.67
C GLY A 91 -13.82 -28.05 -2.75
N ALA A 92 -13.79 -26.84 -3.34
CA ALA A 92 -13.46 -25.60 -2.64
C ALA A 92 -14.73 -24.80 -2.28
N ASP A 93 -14.69 -24.12 -1.14
CA ASP A 93 -15.69 -23.12 -0.75
C ASP A 93 -15.10 -21.71 -0.91
N PHE A 94 -15.49 -21.01 -1.97
CA PHE A 94 -15.02 -19.63 -2.18
C PHE A 94 -15.74 -18.57 -1.34
N ASN A 95 -16.62 -18.95 -0.40
CA ASN A 95 -17.02 -18.05 0.68
C ASN A 95 -15.89 -17.90 1.72
N ASP A 96 -15.00 -18.90 1.83
CA ASP A 96 -13.79 -18.83 2.64
C ASP A 96 -12.68 -18.06 1.93
N GLU A 97 -12.15 -17.03 2.60
CA GLU A 97 -11.09 -16.18 2.05
C GLU A 97 -9.77 -16.94 1.83
N GLY A 98 -9.45 -17.86 2.73
CA GLY A 98 -8.24 -18.68 2.62
C GLY A 98 -8.27 -19.57 1.38
N GLN A 99 -9.43 -20.11 1.03
CA GLN A 99 -9.59 -20.91 -0.17
C GLN A 99 -9.54 -20.06 -1.45
N ARG A 100 -10.09 -18.84 -1.43
CA ARG A 100 -9.86 -17.88 -2.53
C ARG A 100 -8.38 -17.57 -2.72
N TYR A 101 -7.64 -17.37 -1.62
CA TYR A 101 -6.19 -17.18 -1.66
C TYR A 101 -5.45 -18.41 -2.19
N GLN A 102 -5.81 -19.60 -1.72
CA GLN A 102 -5.18 -20.86 -2.14
C GLN A 102 -5.34 -21.11 -3.65
N HIS A 103 -6.51 -20.81 -4.19
CA HIS A 103 -6.87 -21.04 -5.60
C HIS A 103 -6.80 -19.78 -6.47
N ARG A 104 -6.10 -18.74 -6.01
CA ARG A 104 -6.03 -17.42 -6.67
C ARG A 104 -5.59 -17.50 -8.12
N ASP A 105 -4.67 -18.42 -8.49
CA ASP A 105 -4.13 -18.47 -9.84
C ASP A 105 -5.20 -18.88 -10.88
N VAL A 106 -6.07 -19.81 -10.51
CA VAL A 106 -7.23 -20.19 -11.34
C VAL A 106 -8.23 -19.04 -11.43
N LEU A 107 -8.53 -18.39 -10.32
CA LEU A 107 -9.42 -17.24 -10.27
C LEU A 107 -8.88 -16.07 -11.10
N ASN A 108 -7.56 -15.79 -11.01
CA ASN A 108 -6.89 -14.78 -11.83
C ASN A 108 -7.03 -15.05 -13.33
N GLY A 109 -6.96 -16.33 -13.73
CA GLY A 109 -7.19 -16.74 -15.11
C GLY A 109 -8.59 -16.40 -15.61
N LEU A 110 -9.62 -16.64 -14.77
CA LEU A 110 -11.02 -16.34 -15.09
C LEU A 110 -11.27 -14.84 -15.18
N PHE A 111 -10.89 -14.08 -14.18
CA PHE A 111 -11.16 -12.63 -14.15
C PHE A 111 -10.29 -11.84 -15.13
N GLY A 112 -9.03 -12.22 -15.28
CA GLY A 112 -8.08 -11.50 -16.13
C GLY A 112 -8.51 -11.38 -17.61
N ALA A 113 -9.28 -12.32 -18.11
CA ALA A 113 -9.81 -12.24 -19.47
C ALA A 113 -10.74 -11.03 -19.67
N TRP A 114 -11.61 -10.78 -18.69
CA TRP A 114 -12.52 -9.64 -18.71
C TRP A 114 -11.75 -8.31 -18.67
N PHE A 115 -10.77 -8.15 -17.77
CA PHE A 115 -9.96 -6.94 -17.68
C PHE A 115 -9.24 -6.63 -19.00
N ARG A 116 -8.60 -7.64 -19.60
CA ARG A 116 -7.90 -7.49 -20.88
C ARG A 116 -8.81 -7.16 -22.06
N SER A 117 -10.11 -7.38 -21.95
CA SER A 117 -11.08 -7.08 -23.00
C SER A 117 -11.77 -5.72 -22.87
N HIS A 118 -11.53 -4.99 -21.77
CA HIS A 118 -12.15 -3.70 -21.50
C HIS A 118 -11.10 -2.59 -21.35
N THR A 119 -11.47 -1.37 -21.79
CA THR A 119 -10.63 -0.18 -21.57
C THR A 119 -10.60 0.21 -20.10
N ALA A 120 -9.60 0.97 -19.69
CA ALA A 120 -9.47 1.46 -18.31
C ALA A 120 -10.71 2.23 -17.83
N GLU A 121 -11.31 3.04 -18.70
CA GLU A 121 -12.54 3.77 -18.41
C GLU A 121 -13.72 2.82 -18.13
N ALA A 122 -13.90 1.80 -18.99
CA ALA A 122 -14.95 0.81 -18.83
C ALA A 122 -14.75 -0.05 -17.56
N VAL A 123 -13.50 -0.43 -17.27
CA VAL A 123 -13.13 -1.15 -16.03
C VAL A 123 -13.47 -0.30 -14.81
N ALA A 124 -13.03 0.97 -14.76
CA ALA A 124 -13.30 1.87 -13.65
C ALA A 124 -14.81 2.06 -13.43
N ALA A 125 -15.57 2.35 -14.47
CA ALA A 125 -17.03 2.52 -14.38
C ALA A 125 -17.75 1.27 -13.85
N ALA A 126 -17.31 0.09 -14.27
CA ALA A 126 -17.88 -1.17 -13.80
C ALA A 126 -17.53 -1.44 -12.32
N LEU A 127 -16.29 -1.19 -11.91
CA LEU A 127 -15.85 -1.35 -10.53
C LEU A 127 -16.52 -0.35 -9.59
N ASP A 128 -16.71 0.91 -10.02
CA ASP A 128 -17.43 1.95 -9.26
C ASP A 128 -18.90 1.59 -9.00
N SER A 129 -19.51 0.79 -9.87
CA SER A 129 -20.88 0.32 -9.69
C SER A 129 -21.02 -0.88 -8.75
N SER A 130 -19.91 -1.41 -8.23
CA SER A 130 -19.84 -2.60 -7.39
C SER A 130 -19.35 -2.30 -5.97
N SER A 131 -19.35 -3.29 -5.09
CA SER A 131 -18.73 -3.19 -3.77
C SER A 131 -17.25 -3.60 -3.76
N VAL A 132 -16.69 -3.99 -4.89
CA VAL A 132 -15.30 -4.44 -5.02
C VAL A 132 -14.35 -3.30 -4.67
N LEU A 133 -13.35 -3.59 -3.86
CA LEU A 133 -12.32 -2.60 -3.54
C LEU A 133 -11.29 -2.55 -4.66
N TRP A 134 -11.00 -1.36 -5.14
CA TRP A 134 -10.07 -1.20 -6.24
C TRP A 134 -9.37 0.16 -6.23
N GLU A 135 -8.21 0.20 -6.88
CA GLU A 135 -7.50 1.44 -7.18
C GLU A 135 -6.70 1.26 -8.48
N ARG A 136 -6.60 2.33 -9.25
CA ARG A 136 -5.78 2.38 -10.45
C ARG A 136 -4.33 2.64 -10.09
N TYR A 137 -3.39 1.92 -10.69
CA TYR A 137 -1.97 2.25 -10.58
C TYR A 137 -1.68 3.58 -11.27
N GLN A 138 -0.95 4.44 -10.57
CA GLN A 138 -0.56 5.76 -11.03
C GLN A 138 0.94 5.94 -10.86
N SER A 139 1.58 6.66 -11.78
CA SER A 139 2.93 7.13 -11.58
C SER A 139 2.99 8.22 -10.51
N PHE A 140 4.15 8.43 -9.89
CA PHE A 140 4.31 9.53 -8.94
C PHE A 140 4.08 10.91 -9.57
N ALA A 141 4.33 11.07 -10.88
CA ALA A 141 4.05 12.31 -11.61
C ALA A 141 2.53 12.57 -11.70
N GLU A 142 1.73 11.52 -12.00
CA GLU A 142 0.26 11.63 -12.01
C GLU A 142 -0.29 11.91 -10.62
N VAL A 143 0.20 11.23 -9.59
CA VAL A 143 -0.23 11.46 -8.21
C VAL A 143 0.10 12.88 -7.77
N ALA A 144 1.31 13.39 -8.04
CA ALA A 144 1.71 14.75 -7.69
C ALA A 144 0.86 15.81 -8.41
N ALA A 145 0.41 15.54 -9.63
CA ALA A 145 -0.46 16.43 -10.40
C ALA A 145 -1.94 16.31 -10.01
N SER A 146 -2.32 15.31 -9.22
CA SER A 146 -3.72 15.01 -8.91
C SER A 146 -4.37 16.05 -8.00
N PRO A 147 -5.70 16.27 -8.11
CA PRO A 147 -6.46 17.07 -7.14
C PRO A 147 -6.34 16.54 -5.71
N ARG A 148 -6.18 15.23 -5.55
CA ARG A 148 -6.03 14.56 -4.25
C ARG A 148 -4.82 15.06 -3.47
N VAL A 149 -3.69 15.32 -4.13
CA VAL A 149 -2.49 15.90 -3.50
C VAL A 149 -2.64 17.40 -3.34
N ARG A 150 -3.12 18.11 -4.39
CA ARG A 150 -3.21 19.56 -4.37
C ARG A 150 -4.21 20.13 -3.35
N ALA A 151 -5.30 19.41 -3.10
CA ALA A 151 -6.34 19.81 -2.14
C ALA A 151 -6.13 19.22 -0.74
N ASN A 152 -5.12 18.36 -0.55
CA ASN A 152 -4.90 17.72 0.73
C ASN A 152 -4.16 18.67 1.69
N PRO A 153 -4.75 19.00 2.85
CA PRO A 153 -4.13 19.89 3.84
C PRO A 153 -2.83 19.35 4.46
N LEU A 154 -2.50 18.08 4.22
CA LEU A 154 -1.20 17.51 4.56
C LEU A 154 -0.05 18.24 3.86
N PHE A 155 -0.28 18.77 2.64
CA PHE A 155 0.75 19.42 1.84
C PHE A 155 0.65 20.95 1.94
N ALA A 156 1.75 21.58 2.30
CA ALA A 156 1.88 23.04 2.33
C ALA A 156 3.05 23.49 1.44
N PRO A 157 2.97 24.71 0.83
CA PRO A 157 4.10 25.26 0.12
C PRO A 157 5.31 25.41 1.04
N LEU A 158 6.45 24.87 0.63
CA LEU A 158 7.73 25.00 1.32
C LEU A 158 8.75 25.59 0.36
N ASP A 159 9.35 26.71 0.76
CA ASP A 159 10.48 27.29 0.05
C ASP A 159 11.79 26.70 0.58
N GLN A 160 12.39 25.81 -0.20
CA GLN A 160 13.65 25.16 0.15
C GLN A 160 14.79 25.80 -0.62
N PRO A 161 15.79 26.39 0.07
CA PRO A 161 16.95 26.98 -0.58
C PRO A 161 17.60 26.04 -1.59
N ARG A 162 17.94 26.53 -2.79
CA ARG A 162 18.52 25.82 -3.94
C ARG A 162 17.60 24.84 -4.68
N ILE A 163 16.39 24.56 -4.15
CA ILE A 163 15.41 23.69 -4.82
C ILE A 163 14.26 24.52 -5.36
N GLY A 164 13.83 25.55 -4.61
CA GLY A 164 12.65 26.36 -4.90
C GLY A 164 11.44 25.91 -4.08
N THR A 165 10.28 26.43 -4.45
CA THR A 165 9.03 26.18 -3.74
C THR A 165 8.33 24.94 -4.29
N TYR A 166 7.95 24.01 -3.39
CA TYR A 166 7.18 22.81 -3.72
C TYR A 166 6.21 22.46 -2.58
N PRO A 167 5.14 21.68 -2.85
CA PRO A 167 4.24 21.19 -1.81
C PRO A 167 4.95 20.10 -0.99
N ALA A 168 5.34 20.43 0.25
CA ALA A 168 5.97 19.49 1.16
C ALA A 168 4.92 18.87 2.10
N PRO A 169 4.99 17.56 2.37
CA PRO A 169 4.12 16.94 3.35
C PRO A 169 4.51 17.33 4.76
N GLY A 170 3.54 17.67 5.58
CA GLY A 170 3.68 17.79 7.02
C GLY A 170 3.65 16.44 7.72
N LEU A 171 3.42 16.43 9.03
CA LEU A 171 3.16 15.18 9.75
C LEU A 171 1.81 14.60 9.32
N PRO A 172 1.71 13.27 9.06
CA PRO A 172 0.46 12.65 8.61
C PRO A 172 -0.64 12.66 9.69
N MET A 173 -0.26 12.88 10.94
CA MET A 173 -1.18 13.06 12.06
C MET A 173 -1.69 14.50 12.09
N SER A 174 -3.01 14.69 12.18
CA SER A 174 -3.62 15.99 12.43
C SER A 174 -4.11 16.10 13.88
N VAL A 175 -3.95 17.29 14.46
CA VAL A 175 -4.52 17.65 15.77
C VAL A 175 -5.53 18.78 15.52
N ASP A 176 -6.76 18.59 15.96
CA ASP A 176 -7.88 19.52 15.70
C ASP A 176 -8.05 19.88 14.22
N GLY A 177 -7.80 18.89 13.32
CA GLY A 177 -7.88 19.05 11.87
C GLY A 177 -6.69 19.76 11.22
N MET A 178 -5.65 20.10 11.98
CA MET A 178 -4.46 20.79 11.48
C MET A 178 -3.25 19.85 11.44
N HIS A 179 -2.52 19.85 10.33
CA HIS A 179 -1.23 19.17 10.19
C HIS A 179 -0.09 20.09 10.57
N THR A 180 0.93 19.56 11.27
CA THR A 180 2.18 20.30 11.49
C THR A 180 2.91 20.42 10.15
N ALA A 181 3.14 21.65 9.70
CA ALA A 181 3.84 21.89 8.44
C ALA A 181 5.31 21.48 8.50
N ALA A 182 5.86 21.09 7.35
CA ALA A 182 7.29 20.87 7.19
C ALA A 182 8.05 22.21 7.27
N THR A 183 9.29 22.16 7.77
CA THR A 183 10.23 23.29 7.77
C THR A 183 11.36 23.04 6.79
N ALA A 184 11.94 24.12 6.24
CA ALA A 184 13.09 24.03 5.34
C ALA A 184 14.28 23.35 6.02
N ALA A 185 14.98 22.49 5.26
CA ALA A 185 16.21 21.90 5.78
C ALA A 185 17.30 22.99 5.93
N PRO A 186 18.12 22.93 6.98
CA PRO A 186 19.21 23.88 7.18
C PRO A 186 20.27 23.75 6.09
N ALA A 187 20.99 24.85 5.84
CA ALA A 187 22.16 24.81 4.98
C ALA A 187 23.31 24.05 5.66
N LEU A 188 24.24 23.52 4.85
CA LEU A 188 25.42 22.83 5.42
C LEU A 188 26.20 23.78 6.35
N GLY A 189 26.36 23.37 7.61
CA GLY A 189 27.08 24.13 8.63
C GLY A 189 26.31 25.30 9.25
N GLN A 190 25.03 25.49 8.90
CA GLN A 190 24.22 26.62 9.40
C GLN A 190 24.19 26.71 10.92
N ASP A 191 24.16 25.58 11.61
CA ASP A 191 23.98 25.50 13.06
C ASP A 191 25.30 25.21 13.82
N ASN A 192 26.46 25.21 13.12
CA ASN A 192 27.73 24.83 13.73
C ASN A 192 28.11 25.73 14.92
N ASP A 193 27.76 27.02 14.85
CA ASP A 193 28.12 27.98 15.87
C ASP A 193 27.10 28.08 17.02
N THR A 194 25.85 27.68 16.76
CA THR A 194 24.73 27.81 17.74
C THR A 194 24.51 26.56 18.56
N LEU A 195 24.49 25.38 17.96
CA LEU A 195 24.22 24.12 18.65
C LEU A 195 25.19 23.81 19.80
N PRO A 196 26.53 23.95 19.64
CA PRO A 196 27.45 23.70 20.72
C PRO A 196 27.24 24.61 21.95
N ALA A 197 26.85 25.86 21.72
CA ALA A 197 26.60 26.83 22.81
C ALA A 197 25.32 26.47 23.58
N GLU A 198 24.24 26.08 22.88
CA GLU A 198 22.99 25.64 23.51
C GLU A 198 23.16 24.34 24.30
N TRP A 199 23.91 23.36 23.75
CA TRP A 199 24.15 22.08 24.43
C TRP A 199 25.08 22.17 25.62
N LEU A 200 25.97 23.13 25.61
CA LEU A 200 26.93 23.34 26.70
C LEU A 200 26.39 24.30 27.78
N GLY A 201 25.16 24.81 27.60
CA GLY A 201 24.54 25.71 28.56
C GLY A 201 25.29 27.05 28.73
N ARG A 202 25.93 27.54 27.66
CA ARG A 202 26.73 28.76 27.62
C ARG A 202 25.97 29.90 26.95
#